data_21472333a693601c8a2ebfcb2b02d59b
#
_entry.id   21472333a693601c8a2ebfcb2b02d59b
#
_cell.length_a   1.000
_cell.length_b   1.000
_cell.length_c   1.000
_cell.angle_alpha   90.00
_cell.angle_beta   90.00
_cell.angle_gamma   90.00
#
_symmetry.space_group_name_H-M   'P 1'
#
loop_
_entity.id
_entity.type
_entity.pdbx_description
1 polymer ?
#
loop_
_entity_poly.entity_id
_entity_poly.type
_entity_poly.pdbx_seq_one_letter_code
_entity_poly.pdbx_strand_id
1 'polypeptide(L)'
;MNVDDLLDLQLDSWTLKVRLPMQGGDNHPVIFLIHGWTGDERSMWVFAPRLPKNALLIAPRAPYVSNHAKLGGYSWVEQRAGQFSELSAFDPALVSFDSLIAELARQYPEANFANFGLMGFSQGAAFSFAYALRHSVRVNRLAALAGFLPAGAEERLTALAHIPVFIAHGTKDETVPVAMAHEARDVLASASVSVQYCESATGHKLGANCATLLAGFFKH
;
A
#
# COMPACT_ATOMS: atom_id res chain seq x y z
N MET A 1 -16.02 -5.47 13.59
CA MET A 1 -16.15 -5.77 12.16
C MET A 1 -16.29 -7.27 12.05
N ASN A 2 -17.45 -7.75 11.65
CA ASN A 2 -17.61 -9.17 11.33
C ASN A 2 -16.82 -9.46 10.05
N VAL A 3 -16.19 -10.63 9.99
CA VAL A 3 -15.49 -11.11 8.78
C VAL A 3 -16.48 -11.27 7.62
N ASP A 4 -17.79 -11.37 7.94
CA ASP A 4 -18.90 -11.53 7.01
C ASP A 4 -19.21 -10.26 6.17
N ASP A 5 -18.62 -9.10 6.51
CA ASP A 5 -18.82 -7.85 5.77
C ASP A 5 -17.84 -7.67 4.58
N LEU A 6 -16.98 -8.66 4.32
CA LEU A 6 -15.97 -8.62 3.26
C LEU A 6 -16.43 -9.44 2.05
N LEU A 7 -16.44 -8.79 0.88
CA LEU A 7 -16.76 -9.43 -0.39
C LEU A 7 -15.50 -10.05 -1.01
N ASP A 8 -15.59 -11.28 -1.45
CA ASP A 8 -14.63 -11.89 -2.37
C ASP A 8 -15.03 -11.52 -3.80
N LEU A 9 -14.11 -10.95 -4.57
CA LEU A 9 -14.36 -10.48 -5.91
C LEU A 9 -13.31 -11.04 -6.86
N GLN A 10 -13.75 -11.51 -8.03
CA GLN A 10 -12.91 -11.89 -9.16
C GLN A 10 -13.16 -10.90 -10.30
N LEU A 11 -12.12 -10.25 -10.78
CA LEU A 11 -12.16 -9.37 -11.94
C LEU A 11 -11.03 -9.76 -12.89
N ASP A 12 -11.37 -10.29 -14.03
CA ASP A 12 -10.39 -10.85 -14.97
C ASP A 12 -9.43 -11.82 -14.27
N SER A 13 -8.14 -11.49 -14.26
CA SER A 13 -7.09 -12.28 -13.59
C SER A 13 -6.90 -11.92 -12.10
N TRP A 14 -7.65 -10.90 -11.58
CA TRP A 14 -7.48 -10.42 -10.23
C TRP A 14 -8.39 -11.10 -9.24
N THR A 15 -7.83 -11.53 -8.12
CA THR A 15 -8.56 -11.92 -6.92
C THR A 15 -8.48 -10.79 -5.91
N LEU A 16 -9.62 -10.34 -5.43
CA LEU A 16 -9.73 -9.19 -4.55
C LEU A 16 -10.56 -9.53 -3.32
N LYS A 17 -10.27 -8.83 -2.25
CA LYS A 17 -11.19 -8.74 -1.12
C LYS A 17 -11.59 -7.27 -0.91
N VAL A 18 -12.89 -7.02 -0.75
CA VAL A 18 -13.46 -5.66 -0.78
C VAL A 18 -14.33 -5.44 0.46
N ARG A 19 -14.23 -4.27 1.07
CA ARG A 19 -15.21 -3.75 2.04
C ARG A 19 -15.89 -2.53 1.45
N LEU A 20 -17.20 -2.63 1.27
CA LEU A 20 -18.02 -1.50 0.82
C LEU A 20 -18.05 -0.38 1.88
N PRO A 21 -18.31 0.87 1.46
CA PRO A 21 -18.59 1.97 2.39
C PRO A 21 -19.77 1.62 3.29
N MET A 22 -19.66 1.89 4.59
CA MET A 22 -20.73 1.62 5.56
C MET A 22 -21.83 2.69 5.57
N GLN A 23 -21.67 3.76 4.81
CA GLN A 23 -22.62 4.85 4.67
C GLN A 23 -22.92 5.04 3.19
N GLY A 24 -24.18 5.27 2.84
CA GLY A 24 -24.58 5.60 1.48
C GLY A 24 -24.09 7.00 1.09
N GLY A 25 -24.10 7.29 -0.21
CA GLY A 25 -23.67 8.56 -0.79
C GLY A 25 -22.83 8.35 -2.03
N ASP A 26 -22.32 9.46 -2.57
CA ASP A 26 -21.45 9.47 -3.74
C ASP A 26 -20.05 9.93 -3.36
N ASN A 27 -19.09 9.70 -4.25
CA ASN A 27 -17.70 10.12 -4.12
C ASN A 27 -16.98 9.53 -2.90
N HIS A 28 -17.24 8.24 -2.61
CA HIS A 28 -16.58 7.53 -1.51
C HIS A 28 -15.06 7.51 -1.69
N PRO A 29 -14.27 7.81 -0.64
CA PRO A 29 -12.82 7.61 -0.68
C PRO A 29 -12.49 6.17 -0.99
N VAL A 30 -11.49 5.95 -1.85
CA VAL A 30 -10.94 4.61 -2.13
C VAL A 30 -9.59 4.47 -1.44
N ILE A 31 -9.35 3.33 -0.80
CA ILE A 31 -8.05 2.99 -0.23
C ILE A 31 -7.68 1.57 -0.66
N PHE A 32 -6.57 1.46 -1.38
CA PHE A 32 -6.00 0.16 -1.73
C PHE A 32 -5.08 -0.34 -0.60
N LEU A 33 -5.25 -1.60 -0.25
CA LEU A 33 -4.51 -2.31 0.80
C LEU A 33 -3.54 -3.30 0.15
N ILE A 34 -2.27 -2.93 0.05
CA ILE A 34 -1.25 -3.62 -0.74
C ILE A 34 -0.40 -4.50 0.17
N HIS A 35 -0.55 -5.82 0.03
CA HIS A 35 0.13 -6.79 0.89
C HIS A 35 1.64 -6.90 0.61
N GLY A 36 2.38 -7.48 1.56
CA GLY A 36 3.80 -7.77 1.42
C GLY A 36 4.08 -9.04 0.60
N TRP A 37 5.35 -9.30 0.34
CA TRP A 37 5.82 -10.54 -0.28
C TRP A 37 5.33 -11.75 0.51
N THR A 38 4.87 -12.78 -0.17
CA THR A 38 4.21 -13.98 0.38
C THR A 38 2.82 -13.75 0.97
N GLY A 39 2.28 -12.52 0.90
CA GLY A 39 0.92 -12.21 1.28
C GLY A 39 -0.12 -12.54 0.20
N ASP A 40 -1.36 -12.21 0.48
CA ASP A 40 -2.52 -12.37 -0.38
C ASP A 40 -3.55 -11.26 -0.11
N GLU A 41 -4.72 -11.32 -0.76
CA GLU A 41 -5.84 -10.37 -0.59
C GLU A 41 -6.43 -10.36 0.83
N ARG A 42 -6.05 -11.29 1.70
CA ARG A 42 -6.52 -11.39 3.09
C ARG A 42 -5.57 -10.73 4.09
N SER A 43 -4.33 -10.55 3.71
CA SER A 43 -3.24 -10.21 4.62
C SER A 43 -3.39 -8.84 5.27
N MET A 44 -4.01 -7.86 4.61
CA MET A 44 -4.07 -6.46 5.05
C MET A 44 -5.29 -6.11 5.90
N TRP A 45 -6.26 -7.01 6.07
CA TRP A 45 -7.52 -6.70 6.76
C TRP A 45 -7.39 -6.47 8.26
N VAL A 46 -6.29 -6.85 8.87
CA VAL A 46 -5.93 -6.52 10.25
C VAL A 46 -5.90 -5.00 10.50
N PHE A 47 -5.69 -4.19 9.47
CA PHE A 47 -5.67 -2.73 9.53
C PHE A 47 -7.04 -2.08 9.30
N ALA A 48 -7.98 -2.77 8.65
CA ALA A 48 -9.27 -2.23 8.24
C ALA A 48 -10.11 -1.58 9.38
N PRO A 49 -10.09 -2.09 10.63
CA PRO A 49 -10.82 -1.44 11.73
C PRO A 49 -10.38 -0.01 12.04
N ARG A 50 -9.18 0.40 11.58
CA ARG A 50 -8.59 1.72 11.80
C ARG A 50 -8.83 2.70 10.65
N LEU A 51 -9.34 2.20 9.52
CA LEU A 51 -9.58 2.99 8.32
C LEU A 51 -11.00 3.57 8.29
N PRO A 52 -11.23 4.66 7.56
CA PRO A 52 -12.53 5.32 7.49
C PRO A 52 -13.65 4.34 7.09
N LYS A 53 -14.77 4.42 7.80
CA LYS A 53 -15.93 3.55 7.55
C LYS A 53 -16.66 3.89 6.25
N ASN A 54 -16.57 5.12 5.80
CA ASN A 54 -17.14 5.60 4.53
C ASN A 54 -16.23 5.33 3.32
N ALA A 55 -15.05 4.73 3.51
CA ALA A 55 -14.16 4.39 2.41
C ALA A 55 -14.47 3.01 1.83
N LEU A 56 -14.37 2.90 0.50
CA LEU A 56 -14.24 1.64 -0.22
C LEU A 56 -12.82 1.12 -0.01
N LEU A 57 -12.67 -0.01 0.67
CA LEU A 57 -11.37 -0.65 0.87
C LEU A 57 -11.21 -1.82 -0.09
N ILE A 58 -10.10 -1.87 -0.79
CA ILE A 58 -9.80 -2.89 -1.80
C ILE A 58 -8.43 -3.49 -1.52
N ALA A 59 -8.40 -4.80 -1.30
CA ALA A 59 -7.16 -5.56 -1.11
C ALA A 59 -6.97 -6.53 -2.29
N PRO A 60 -6.18 -6.17 -3.30
CA PRO A 60 -5.87 -7.07 -4.41
C PRO A 60 -4.78 -8.07 -4.02
N ARG A 61 -4.90 -9.29 -4.57
CA ARG A 61 -3.81 -10.27 -4.60
C ARG A 61 -2.81 -9.85 -5.66
N ALA A 62 -1.52 -9.85 -5.33
CA ALA A 62 -0.47 -9.55 -6.30
C ALA A 62 -0.45 -10.55 -7.48
N PRO A 63 -0.03 -10.13 -8.68
CA PRO A 63 -0.20 -10.94 -9.90
C PRO A 63 0.71 -12.16 -9.99
N TYR A 64 1.83 -12.19 -9.26
CA TYR A 64 2.82 -13.25 -9.39
C TYR A 64 2.82 -14.17 -8.18
N VAL A 65 2.99 -15.47 -8.41
CA VAL A 65 3.22 -16.42 -7.31
C VAL A 65 4.59 -16.13 -6.70
N SER A 66 4.64 -16.07 -5.38
CA SER A 66 5.90 -15.89 -4.67
C SER A 66 6.84 -17.07 -4.90
N ASN A 67 8.12 -16.81 -5.15
CA ASN A 67 9.17 -17.81 -5.26
C ASN A 67 9.74 -18.25 -3.91
N HIS A 68 9.08 -17.94 -2.80
CA HIS A 68 9.50 -18.36 -1.46
C HIS A 68 9.25 -19.85 -1.25
N ALA A 69 10.33 -20.63 -1.02
CA ALA A 69 10.31 -22.10 -0.99
C ALA A 69 9.33 -22.74 0.03
N LYS A 70 8.96 -22.01 1.10
CA LYS A 70 8.15 -22.57 2.21
C LYS A 70 6.84 -21.85 2.48
N LEU A 71 6.76 -20.53 2.23
CA LEU A 71 5.59 -19.71 2.64
C LEU A 71 4.51 -19.62 1.56
N GLY A 72 4.86 -19.85 0.29
CA GLY A 72 3.91 -19.62 -0.80
C GLY A 72 3.48 -18.16 -0.90
N GLY A 73 2.21 -17.92 -1.27
CA GLY A 73 1.63 -16.58 -1.41
C GLY A 73 2.04 -15.86 -2.69
N TYR A 74 1.97 -14.53 -2.70
CA TYR A 74 2.07 -13.74 -3.93
C TYR A 74 3.08 -12.60 -3.82
N SER A 75 3.48 -12.04 -4.98
CA SER A 75 4.53 -11.04 -5.13
C SER A 75 4.12 -9.95 -6.12
N TRP A 76 4.53 -8.71 -5.85
CA TRP A 76 4.35 -7.56 -6.75
C TRP A 76 5.45 -7.47 -7.81
N VAL A 77 6.43 -8.36 -7.76
CA VAL A 77 7.47 -8.51 -8.79
C VAL A 77 7.51 -9.95 -9.25
N GLU A 78 7.70 -10.15 -10.55
CA GLU A 78 7.72 -11.49 -11.16
C GLU A 78 8.88 -12.32 -10.63
N GLN A 79 10.07 -11.71 -10.59
CA GLN A 79 11.26 -12.34 -10.02
C GLN A 79 11.91 -11.41 -9.02
N ARG A 80 12.06 -11.89 -7.79
CA ARG A 80 12.78 -11.14 -6.78
C ARG A 80 14.27 -11.38 -6.95
N ALA A 81 14.96 -10.38 -7.49
CA ALA A 81 16.41 -10.34 -7.55
C ALA A 81 16.93 -9.65 -6.27
N GLY A 82 17.65 -10.38 -5.42
CA GLY A 82 18.19 -9.83 -4.18
C GLY A 82 17.16 -9.68 -3.05
N GLN A 83 17.53 -8.88 -2.03
CA GLN A 83 16.71 -8.70 -0.83
C GLN A 83 15.59 -7.67 -1.05
N PHE A 84 15.88 -6.59 -1.78
CA PHE A 84 14.95 -5.49 -2.06
C PHE A 84 14.83 -5.26 -3.57
N SER A 85 13.60 -5.02 -4.02
CA SER A 85 13.32 -4.81 -5.45
C SER A 85 13.63 -3.37 -5.85
N GLU A 86 14.17 -3.21 -7.06
CA GLU A 86 14.34 -1.90 -7.70
C GLU A 86 13.01 -1.37 -8.22
N LEU A 87 12.96 -0.07 -8.50
CA LEU A 87 11.75 0.63 -8.96
C LEU A 87 11.18 0.01 -10.25
N SER A 88 12.03 -0.29 -11.22
CA SER A 88 11.64 -0.86 -12.52
C SER A 88 11.05 -2.28 -12.42
N ALA A 89 11.41 -3.04 -11.38
CA ALA A 89 10.89 -4.39 -11.18
C ALA A 89 9.37 -4.43 -10.96
N PHE A 90 8.78 -3.32 -10.54
CA PHE A 90 7.33 -3.20 -10.33
C PHE A 90 6.55 -2.85 -11.60
N ASP A 91 7.19 -2.39 -12.68
CA ASP A 91 6.51 -1.86 -13.87
C ASP A 91 5.45 -2.80 -14.46
N PRO A 92 5.66 -4.12 -14.63
CA PRO A 92 4.63 -5.00 -15.16
C PRO A 92 3.38 -5.09 -14.26
N ALA A 93 3.58 -5.14 -12.93
CA ALA A 93 2.48 -5.15 -11.97
C ALA A 93 1.74 -3.81 -11.93
N LEU A 94 2.43 -2.67 -12.11
CA LEU A 94 1.83 -1.34 -12.18
C LEU A 94 0.91 -1.21 -13.40
N VAL A 95 1.31 -1.71 -14.56
CA VAL A 95 0.47 -1.71 -15.77
C VAL A 95 -0.80 -2.54 -15.56
N SER A 96 -0.66 -3.74 -14.97
CA SER A 96 -1.81 -4.58 -14.65
C SER A 96 -2.74 -3.91 -13.62
N PHE A 97 -2.16 -3.22 -12.64
CA PHE A 97 -2.91 -2.52 -11.60
C PHE A 97 -3.71 -1.32 -12.16
N ASP A 98 -3.19 -0.60 -13.15
CA ASP A 98 -3.93 0.45 -13.85
C ASP A 98 -5.20 -0.10 -14.54
N SER A 99 -5.09 -1.28 -15.16
CA SER A 99 -6.24 -1.97 -15.78
C SER A 99 -7.27 -2.38 -14.73
N LEU A 100 -6.82 -2.90 -13.58
CA LEU A 100 -7.70 -3.21 -12.45
C LEU A 100 -8.45 -1.97 -11.94
N ILE A 101 -7.77 -0.84 -11.78
CA ILE A 101 -8.39 0.41 -11.31
C ILE A 101 -9.46 0.89 -12.29
N ALA A 102 -9.21 0.78 -13.60
CA ALA A 102 -10.19 1.16 -14.62
C ALA A 102 -11.45 0.29 -14.58
N GLU A 103 -11.29 -1.02 -14.31
CA GLU A 103 -12.41 -1.95 -14.17
C GLU A 103 -13.21 -1.67 -12.89
N LEU A 104 -12.53 -1.47 -11.75
CA LEU A 104 -13.15 -1.13 -10.48
C LEU A 104 -13.93 0.19 -10.55
N ALA A 105 -13.42 1.20 -11.27
CA ALA A 105 -14.12 2.47 -11.47
C ALA A 105 -15.44 2.32 -12.24
N ARG A 106 -15.53 1.32 -13.12
CA ARG A 106 -16.80 0.98 -13.81
C ARG A 106 -17.76 0.23 -12.90
N GLN A 107 -17.24 -0.63 -12.03
CA GLN A 107 -18.05 -1.45 -11.11
C GLN A 107 -18.58 -0.64 -9.91
N TYR A 108 -17.83 0.35 -9.44
CA TYR A 108 -18.15 1.19 -8.28
C TYR A 108 -18.14 2.69 -8.66
N PRO A 109 -19.07 3.15 -9.51
CA PRO A 109 -19.07 4.53 -10.03
C PRO A 109 -19.29 5.60 -8.94
N GLU A 110 -19.82 5.20 -7.77
CA GLU A 110 -19.99 6.04 -6.59
C GLU A 110 -18.70 6.28 -5.79
N ALA A 111 -17.58 5.61 -6.16
CA ALA A 111 -16.31 5.73 -5.47
C ALA A 111 -15.27 6.54 -6.29
N ASN A 112 -14.39 7.26 -5.58
CA ASN A 112 -13.41 8.14 -6.20
C ASN A 112 -12.13 7.40 -6.60
N PHE A 113 -12.10 6.85 -7.81
CA PHE A 113 -10.90 6.24 -8.39
C PHE A 113 -9.99 7.24 -9.12
N ALA A 114 -10.39 8.50 -9.24
CA ALA A 114 -9.51 9.53 -9.81
C ALA A 114 -8.41 9.95 -8.82
N ASN A 115 -8.71 9.86 -7.49
CA ASN A 115 -7.77 10.28 -6.45
C ASN A 115 -7.97 9.43 -5.19
N PHE A 116 -7.07 8.48 -4.94
CA PHE A 116 -7.21 7.44 -3.92
C PHE A 116 -6.00 7.33 -2.99
N GLY A 117 -6.21 6.66 -1.85
CA GLY A 117 -5.15 6.32 -0.91
C GLY A 117 -4.49 4.98 -1.21
N LEU A 118 -3.20 4.88 -0.91
CA LEU A 118 -2.43 3.63 -0.90
C LEU A 118 -1.94 3.32 0.51
N MET A 119 -2.12 2.08 0.93
CA MET A 119 -1.53 1.58 2.18
C MET A 119 -0.83 0.26 1.88
N GLY A 120 0.50 0.27 1.92
CA GLY A 120 1.33 -0.89 1.63
C GLY A 120 2.11 -1.39 2.84
N PHE A 121 2.28 -2.70 2.92
CA PHE A 121 3.11 -3.36 3.91
C PHE A 121 4.32 -4.03 3.25
N SER A 122 5.53 -3.80 3.76
CA SER A 122 6.77 -4.44 3.28
C SER A 122 6.98 -4.21 1.76
N GLN A 123 7.04 -5.26 0.93
CA GLN A 123 7.09 -5.13 -0.53
C GLN A 123 5.90 -4.31 -1.08
N GLY A 124 4.72 -4.40 -0.46
CA GLY A 124 3.56 -3.61 -0.84
C GLY A 124 3.74 -2.10 -0.60
N ALA A 125 4.56 -1.69 0.37
CA ALA A 125 4.94 -0.29 0.55
C ALA A 125 5.83 0.18 -0.61
N ALA A 126 6.80 -0.64 -1.02
CA ALA A 126 7.65 -0.35 -2.17
C ALA A 126 6.84 -0.25 -3.49
N PHE A 127 5.89 -1.17 -3.70
CA PHE A 127 4.92 -1.08 -4.80
C PHE A 127 4.09 0.21 -4.75
N SER A 128 3.63 0.61 -3.56
CA SER A 128 2.85 1.83 -3.39
C SER A 128 3.65 3.09 -3.72
N PHE A 129 4.92 3.15 -3.34
CA PHE A 129 5.85 4.21 -3.79
C PHE A 129 6.04 4.19 -5.30
N ALA A 130 6.30 3.01 -5.89
CA ALA A 130 6.46 2.87 -7.33
C ALA A 130 5.22 3.35 -8.10
N TYR A 131 4.02 3.01 -7.63
CA TYR A 131 2.77 3.50 -8.21
C TYR A 131 2.62 5.02 -8.09
N ALA A 132 2.85 5.57 -6.91
CA ALA A 132 2.72 7.01 -6.67
C ALA A 132 3.72 7.84 -7.51
N LEU A 133 4.94 7.35 -7.69
CA LEU A 133 5.95 7.99 -8.55
C LEU A 133 5.56 7.99 -10.03
N ARG A 134 4.82 6.97 -10.48
CA ARG A 134 4.34 6.88 -11.87
C ARG A 134 3.06 7.70 -12.09
N HIS A 135 2.18 7.77 -11.10
CA HIS A 135 0.83 8.32 -11.17
C HIS A 135 0.50 9.26 -10.02
N SER A 136 1.39 10.21 -9.74
CA SER A 136 1.30 11.06 -8.54
C SER A 136 -0.02 11.83 -8.42
N VAL A 137 -0.61 12.25 -9.52
CA VAL A 137 -1.89 12.98 -9.55
C VAL A 137 -3.09 12.13 -9.10
N ARG A 138 -2.94 10.79 -9.12
CA ARG A 138 -4.00 9.85 -8.72
C ARG A 138 -3.91 9.42 -7.25
N VAL A 139 -2.83 9.75 -6.56
CA VAL A 139 -2.62 9.34 -5.18
C VAL A 139 -2.74 10.53 -4.25
N ASN A 140 -3.69 10.49 -3.32
CA ASN A 140 -3.88 11.55 -2.34
C ASN A 140 -3.14 11.32 -1.02
N ARG A 141 -2.83 10.07 -0.67
CA ARG A 141 -2.11 9.68 0.55
C ARG A 141 -1.40 8.36 0.35
N LEU A 142 -0.25 8.21 0.97
CA LEU A 142 0.51 6.97 0.95
C LEU A 142 0.95 6.58 2.36
N ALA A 143 0.54 5.41 2.83
CA ALA A 143 1.05 4.82 4.07
C ALA A 143 1.98 3.64 3.76
N ALA A 144 3.25 3.77 4.14
CA ALA A 144 4.29 2.75 4.00
C ALA A 144 4.56 2.10 5.36
N LEU A 145 4.16 0.85 5.54
CA LEU A 145 4.25 0.11 6.79
C LEU A 145 5.34 -0.96 6.70
N ALA A 146 6.34 -0.91 7.58
CA ALA A 146 7.46 -1.86 7.64
C ALA A 146 8.09 -2.12 6.27
N GLY A 147 8.20 -1.07 5.44
CA GLY A 147 8.62 -1.15 4.05
C GLY A 147 9.89 -0.35 3.74
N PHE A 148 10.13 -0.17 2.47
CA PHE A 148 11.31 0.53 1.95
C PHE A 148 10.95 1.35 0.71
N LEU A 149 11.77 2.35 0.40
CA LEU A 149 11.74 3.06 -0.87
C LEU A 149 12.53 2.22 -1.89
N PRO A 150 11.96 1.88 -3.07
CA PRO A 150 12.69 1.13 -4.09
C PRO A 150 13.93 1.89 -4.58
N ALA A 151 15.04 1.22 -4.79
CA ALA A 151 16.22 1.80 -5.40
C ALA A 151 15.89 2.35 -6.80
N GLY A 152 16.45 3.50 -7.17
CA GLY A 152 16.14 4.22 -8.41
C GLY A 152 14.89 5.13 -8.31
N ALA A 153 14.31 5.29 -7.12
CA ALA A 153 13.22 6.23 -6.87
C ALA A 153 13.70 7.67 -6.68
N GLU A 154 14.95 7.88 -6.29
CA GLU A 154 15.52 9.12 -5.74
C GLU A 154 15.37 10.30 -6.70
N GLU A 155 15.54 10.07 -8.00
CA GLU A 155 15.46 11.11 -9.04
C GLU A 155 14.05 11.63 -9.30
N ARG A 156 13.02 10.94 -8.77
CA ARG A 156 11.59 11.21 -9.04
C ARG A 156 10.81 11.69 -7.82
N LEU A 157 11.42 11.78 -6.65
CA LEU A 157 10.72 12.04 -5.38
C LEU A 157 9.98 13.38 -5.35
N THR A 158 10.42 14.40 -6.10
CA THR A 158 9.71 15.68 -6.21
C THR A 158 8.28 15.52 -6.75
N ALA A 159 7.99 14.48 -7.52
CA ALA A 159 6.63 14.16 -7.96
C ALA A 159 5.67 13.85 -6.80
N LEU A 160 6.19 13.48 -5.63
CA LEU A 160 5.41 13.17 -4.44
C LEU A 160 5.19 14.37 -3.51
N ALA A 161 5.71 15.56 -3.82
CA ALA A 161 5.68 16.72 -2.91
C ALA A 161 4.28 17.13 -2.44
N HIS A 162 3.24 16.81 -3.22
CA HIS A 162 1.84 17.09 -2.88
C HIS A 162 1.13 15.93 -2.18
N ILE A 163 1.79 14.77 -2.01
CA ILE A 163 1.23 13.56 -1.41
C ILE A 163 1.72 13.45 0.04
N PRO A 164 0.85 13.57 1.06
CA PRO A 164 1.23 13.21 2.42
C PRO A 164 1.64 11.74 2.50
N VAL A 165 2.79 11.48 3.13
CA VAL A 165 3.32 10.12 3.33
C VAL A 165 3.37 9.81 4.81
N PHE A 166 2.82 8.64 5.20
CA PHE A 166 2.97 8.07 6.52
C PHE A 166 3.95 6.90 6.47
N ILE A 167 5.00 6.94 7.27
CA ILE A 167 5.95 5.83 7.40
C ILE A 167 5.88 5.29 8.82
N ALA A 168 5.68 3.98 8.96
CA ALA A 168 5.74 3.31 10.26
C ALA A 168 6.62 2.08 10.21
N HIS A 169 7.54 1.94 11.19
CA HIS A 169 8.52 0.86 11.21
C HIS A 169 8.77 0.30 12.62
N GLY A 170 9.14 -0.98 12.66
CA GLY A 170 9.61 -1.65 13.88
C GLY A 170 11.12 -1.46 14.04
N THR A 171 11.57 -0.98 15.21
CA THR A 171 13.03 -0.78 15.46
C THR A 171 13.81 -2.09 15.59
N LYS A 172 13.09 -3.22 15.75
CA LYS A 172 13.65 -4.58 15.81
C LYS A 172 13.28 -5.40 14.58
N ASP A 173 13.04 -4.75 13.45
CA ASP A 173 12.70 -5.41 12.19
C ASP A 173 13.96 -6.05 11.58
N GLU A 174 13.99 -7.37 11.54
CA GLU A 174 15.09 -8.17 10.97
C GLU A 174 14.85 -8.49 9.47
N THR A 175 13.63 -8.26 8.96
CA THR A 175 13.26 -8.50 7.57
C THR A 175 13.57 -7.30 6.69
N VAL A 176 13.11 -6.11 7.11
CA VAL A 176 13.42 -4.81 6.51
C VAL A 176 14.06 -3.96 7.59
N PRO A 177 15.39 -3.75 7.57
CA PRO A 177 16.07 -2.96 8.59
C PRO A 177 15.49 -1.56 8.74
N VAL A 178 15.31 -1.08 9.97
CA VAL A 178 14.74 0.26 10.27
C VAL A 178 15.53 1.39 9.60
N ALA A 179 16.81 1.18 9.31
CA ALA A 179 17.65 2.13 8.56
C ALA A 179 17.05 2.49 7.19
N MET A 180 16.36 1.55 6.52
CA MET A 180 15.69 1.84 5.25
C MET A 180 14.48 2.80 5.41
N ALA A 181 13.81 2.74 6.56
CA ALA A 181 12.72 3.69 6.86
C ALA A 181 13.28 5.09 7.22
N HIS A 182 14.43 5.15 7.90
CA HIS A 182 15.15 6.42 8.15
C HIS A 182 15.59 7.05 6.84
N GLU A 183 16.23 6.28 5.96
CA GLU A 183 16.62 6.74 4.63
C GLU A 183 15.43 7.25 3.82
N ALA A 184 14.36 6.46 3.72
CA ALA A 184 13.13 6.87 3.02
C ALA A 184 12.57 8.19 3.58
N ARG A 185 12.48 8.33 4.91
CA ARG A 185 12.04 9.57 5.57
C ARG A 185 12.90 10.75 5.15
N ASP A 186 14.23 10.61 5.22
CA ASP A 186 15.18 11.72 5.04
C ASP A 186 15.23 12.16 3.57
N VAL A 187 15.24 11.23 2.62
CA VAL A 187 15.24 11.58 1.19
C VAL A 187 13.89 12.16 0.74
N LEU A 188 12.76 11.65 1.25
CA LEU A 188 11.44 12.22 0.98
C LEU A 188 11.32 13.64 1.55
N ALA A 189 11.76 13.88 2.79
CA ALA A 189 11.77 15.21 3.39
C ALA A 189 12.66 16.20 2.59
N SER A 190 13.82 15.74 2.11
CA SER A 190 14.71 16.53 1.25
C SER A 190 14.07 16.89 -0.09
N ALA A 191 13.14 16.06 -0.59
CA ALA A 191 12.33 16.33 -1.78
C ALA A 191 11.04 17.13 -1.49
N SER A 192 10.94 17.75 -0.31
CA SER A 192 9.77 18.54 0.14
C SER A 192 8.46 17.72 0.27
N VAL A 193 8.55 16.41 0.45
CA VAL A 193 7.39 15.56 0.72
C VAL A 193 7.04 15.69 2.21
N SER A 194 5.74 15.86 2.51
CA SER A 194 5.25 15.87 3.89
C SER A 194 5.24 14.46 4.46
N VAL A 195 6.16 14.16 5.40
CA VAL A 195 6.31 12.84 6.00
C VAL A 195 5.88 12.85 7.47
N GLN A 196 4.89 12.03 7.80
CA GLN A 196 4.59 11.65 9.18
C GLN A 196 5.28 10.33 9.50
N TYR A 197 6.22 10.35 10.45
CA TYR A 197 7.06 9.21 10.79
C TYR A 197 6.73 8.62 12.16
N CYS A 198 6.71 7.30 12.28
CA CYS A 198 6.46 6.61 13.56
C CYS A 198 7.28 5.32 13.68
N GLU A 199 7.91 5.12 14.83
CA GLU A 199 8.60 3.88 15.21
C GLU A 199 7.96 3.19 16.40
N SER A 200 8.15 1.89 16.49
CA SER A 200 7.75 1.06 17.62
C SER A 200 8.83 0.01 17.93
N ALA A 201 8.99 -0.36 19.17
CA ALA A 201 9.92 -1.41 19.60
C ALA A 201 9.39 -2.82 19.21
N THR A 202 9.10 -3.03 17.92
CA THR A 202 8.55 -4.27 17.35
C THR A 202 9.45 -4.80 16.24
N GLY A 203 9.26 -6.07 15.84
CA GLY A 203 9.84 -6.64 14.63
C GLY A 203 9.08 -6.21 13.36
N HIS A 204 9.00 -7.11 12.36
CA HIS A 204 8.33 -6.86 11.06
C HIS A 204 6.80 -6.77 11.20
N LYS A 205 6.30 -5.74 11.88
CA LYS A 205 4.88 -5.48 12.12
C LYS A 205 4.64 -4.04 12.58
N LEU A 206 3.40 -3.56 12.44
CA LEU A 206 2.98 -2.26 12.94
C LEU A 206 2.77 -2.32 14.47
N GLY A 207 3.41 -1.43 15.22
CA GLY A 207 3.18 -1.28 16.65
C GLY A 207 1.89 -0.53 16.96
N ALA A 208 1.37 -0.68 18.18
CA ALA A 208 0.07 -0.14 18.59
C ALA A 208 0.01 1.39 18.54
N ASN A 209 1.10 2.08 18.94
CA ASN A 209 1.23 3.54 18.85
C ASN A 209 1.13 4.02 17.40
N CYS A 210 1.86 3.40 16.48
CA CYS A 210 1.83 3.76 15.07
C CYS A 210 0.47 3.41 14.42
N ALA A 211 -0.20 2.35 14.87
CA ALA A 211 -1.54 2.00 14.42
C ALA A 211 -2.59 3.06 14.81
N THR A 212 -2.41 3.75 15.95
CA THR A 212 -3.26 4.86 16.36
C THR A 212 -3.05 6.09 15.46
N LEU A 213 -1.82 6.41 15.12
CA LEU A 213 -1.48 7.51 14.20
C LEU A 213 -1.99 7.23 12.78
N LEU A 214 -1.83 6.00 12.29
CA LEU A 214 -2.37 5.56 10.99
C LEU A 214 -3.88 5.81 10.88
N ALA A 215 -4.64 5.55 11.96
CA ALA A 215 -6.08 5.81 12.00
C ALA A 215 -6.44 7.29 11.81
N GLY A 216 -5.60 8.22 12.27
CA GLY A 216 -5.72 9.66 12.03
C GLY A 216 -5.36 10.06 10.60
N PHE A 217 -4.33 9.43 10.05
CA PHE A 217 -3.76 9.79 8.74
C PHE A 217 -4.76 9.66 7.57
N PHE A 218 -5.67 8.70 7.59
CA PHE A 218 -6.68 8.51 6.53
C PHE A 218 -8.03 9.20 6.81
N LYS A 219 -8.19 9.93 7.92
CA LYS A 219 -9.47 10.57 8.29
C LYS A 219 -9.70 11.96 7.67
N HIS A 220 -8.67 12.58 7.07
CA HIS A 220 -8.72 13.97 6.57
C HIS A 220 -8.64 14.08 5.08
#